data_c1a328cfb5b010401a081b28edb54d27
#
_entry.id   c1a328cfb5b010401a081b28edb54d27
#
_cell.length_a   1.000
_cell.length_b   1.000
_cell.length_c   1.000
_cell.angle_alpha   90.00
_cell.angle_beta   90.00
_cell.angle_gamma   90.00
#
_symmetry.space_group_name_H-M   'P 1'
#
loop_
_entity.id
_entity.type
_entity.pdbx_description
1 polymer ?
#
loop_
_entity_poly.entity_id
_entity_poly.type
_entity_poly.pdbx_seq_one_letter_code
_entity_poly.pdbx_strand_id
1 'polypeptide(L)'
;MIIDIVMPKMGESITEGTILEWRKEVGDPIALDEILLEIGTDKVDSEIPSSAEGVLVEILAKPNDVIEVGKVIARIDNEIESAAPTKIVDKLEKSPTDNSPTDDSTMPDVSKPKANVEKKKFISPVVMKIATKNQISLIELEKIPGTGRGGRVTKKDILLYIDKNKNSEPIFSKSKANESIQESKVMPMNEEEMSHMRKKISKHMVDSLSTSAHVYVMTEVDMSRIVEFVSLNEVFFKNQESYNLTYTPFIVKATAEALSKFPKMNASVEGSKIIYHKNINIGLAVSIKQGLVVPSLTNCEEKNFLGFCRSVNDIASRSRQGEIGPDELSGSTFSITNFGIFGVTTGTPIINQPNVGILGVGAIQKKPVVVEDKNGNSIGIRSMMTLTLGFDHRLIDGAEGSEFIISIKTNLETMNLELQL
;
A
#
# COMPACT_ATOMS: atom_id res chain seq x y z
N MET A 1 41.29 25.95 1.49
CA MET A 1 40.24 26.91 1.02
C MET A 1 38.91 26.18 0.98
N ILE A 2 37.88 26.69 1.68
CA ILE A 2 36.59 26.01 1.76
C ILE A 2 35.80 26.26 0.47
N ILE A 3 35.34 25.18 -0.17
CA ILE A 3 34.55 25.21 -1.39
C ILE A 3 33.16 24.69 -1.06
N ASP A 4 32.14 25.49 -1.39
CA ASP A 4 30.73 25.12 -1.18
C ASP A 4 30.27 24.21 -2.33
N ILE A 5 29.74 23.03 -1.99
CA ILE A 5 29.07 22.12 -2.92
C ILE A 5 27.59 22.47 -2.91
N VAL A 6 27.07 22.83 -4.07
CA VAL A 6 25.67 23.24 -4.25
C VAL A 6 24.86 22.17 -4.96
N MET A 7 23.57 22.15 -4.69
CA MET A 7 22.61 21.27 -5.39
C MET A 7 22.56 21.58 -6.88
N PRO A 8 22.98 20.67 -7.78
CA PRO A 8 23.06 20.93 -9.21
C PRO A 8 21.66 20.96 -9.87
N LYS A 9 21.58 21.55 -11.06
CA LYS A 9 20.40 21.49 -11.91
C LYS A 9 20.29 20.11 -12.57
N MET A 10 19.17 19.42 -12.34
CA MET A 10 18.91 18.06 -12.83
C MET A 10 17.95 18.02 -14.03
N GLY A 11 17.84 19.11 -14.81
CA GLY A 11 16.96 19.26 -15.97
C GLY A 11 16.18 20.58 -15.97
N GLU A 12 15.45 20.86 -17.06
CA GLU A 12 14.79 22.16 -17.23
C GLU A 12 13.57 22.40 -16.31
N SER A 13 13.00 21.34 -15.73
CA SER A 13 11.75 21.42 -14.95
C SER A 13 11.89 21.02 -13.48
N ILE A 14 13.10 20.70 -13.00
CA ILE A 14 13.33 20.23 -11.63
C ILE A 14 13.87 21.41 -10.80
N THR A 15 13.10 21.82 -9.79
CA THR A 15 13.42 22.92 -8.89
C THR A 15 13.93 22.47 -7.53
N GLU A 16 13.74 21.21 -7.16
CA GLU A 16 14.14 20.63 -5.87
C GLU A 16 14.49 19.14 -6.02
N GLY A 17 15.33 18.61 -5.13
CA GLY A 17 15.70 17.21 -5.06
C GLY A 17 15.80 16.74 -3.61
N THR A 18 15.54 15.44 -3.38
CA THR A 18 15.65 14.81 -2.06
C THR A 18 17.00 14.07 -1.97
N ILE A 19 17.77 14.32 -0.94
CA ILE A 19 19.02 13.57 -0.69
C ILE A 19 18.63 12.15 -0.25
N LEU A 20 19.08 11.13 -0.99
CA LEU A 20 18.80 9.73 -0.67
C LEU A 20 19.86 9.17 0.28
N GLU A 21 21.11 9.22 -0.11
CA GLU A 21 22.21 8.65 0.65
C GLU A 21 23.50 9.44 0.39
N TRP A 22 24.31 9.64 1.43
CA TRP A 22 25.67 10.11 1.33
C TRP A 22 26.61 8.92 1.16
N ARG A 23 27.49 8.95 0.14
CA ARG A 23 28.51 7.93 -0.10
C ARG A 23 29.81 8.23 0.63
N LYS A 24 29.91 9.43 1.24
CA LYS A 24 31.08 9.92 1.97
C LYS A 24 30.65 10.49 3.31
N GLU A 25 31.53 10.34 4.30
CA GLU A 25 31.36 10.89 5.65
C GLU A 25 32.24 12.13 5.86
N VAL A 26 31.94 12.95 6.88
CA VAL A 26 32.75 14.11 7.25
C VAL A 26 34.15 13.63 7.66
N GLY A 27 35.16 14.12 7.00
CA GLY A 27 36.58 13.74 7.17
C GLY A 27 37.12 12.84 6.06
N ASP A 28 36.27 12.34 5.15
CA ASP A 28 36.72 11.53 4.01
C ASP A 28 37.42 12.38 2.93
N PRO A 29 38.46 11.83 2.31
CA PRO A 29 39.07 12.46 1.13
C PRO A 29 38.20 12.25 -0.10
N ILE A 30 38.08 13.29 -0.91
CA ILE A 30 37.22 13.33 -2.10
C ILE A 30 38.10 13.70 -3.30
N ALA A 31 38.02 12.91 -4.37
CA ALA A 31 38.63 13.24 -5.65
C ALA A 31 37.66 14.05 -6.53
N LEU A 32 38.22 14.77 -7.51
CA LEU A 32 37.41 15.45 -8.53
C LEU A 32 36.55 14.40 -9.28
N ASP A 33 35.28 14.71 -9.51
CA ASP A 33 34.28 13.82 -10.16
C ASP A 33 33.92 12.52 -9.38
N GLU A 34 34.37 12.40 -8.13
CA GLU A 34 33.96 11.27 -7.28
C GLU A 34 32.52 11.45 -6.78
N ILE A 35 31.75 10.37 -6.77
CA ILE A 35 30.34 10.38 -6.33
C ILE A 35 30.26 10.68 -4.83
N LEU A 36 29.58 11.78 -4.47
CA LEU A 36 29.40 12.24 -3.10
C LEU A 36 28.12 11.69 -2.47
N LEU A 37 27.03 11.76 -3.22
CA LEU A 37 25.70 11.42 -2.73
C LEU A 37 24.77 11.03 -3.88
N GLU A 38 23.67 10.38 -3.52
CA GLU A 38 22.56 10.08 -4.41
C GLU A 38 21.39 11.01 -4.11
N ILE A 39 20.76 11.54 -5.16
CA ILE A 39 19.59 12.41 -5.08
C ILE A 39 18.44 11.77 -5.81
N GLY A 40 17.27 11.74 -5.15
CA GLY A 40 15.99 11.38 -5.76
C GLY A 40 15.25 12.62 -6.23
N THR A 41 14.82 12.61 -7.50
CA THR A 41 13.89 13.60 -8.03
C THR A 41 12.51 12.95 -8.26
N ASP A 42 11.54 13.75 -8.70
CA ASP A 42 10.21 13.25 -9.05
C ASP A 42 10.24 12.19 -10.19
N LYS A 43 11.32 12.16 -10.99
CA LYS A 43 11.40 11.32 -12.19
C LYS A 43 12.53 10.29 -12.18
N VAL A 44 13.68 10.61 -11.60
CA VAL A 44 14.88 9.75 -11.66
C VAL A 44 15.74 9.97 -10.43
N ASP A 45 16.38 8.90 -9.94
CA ASP A 45 17.44 8.97 -8.95
C ASP A 45 18.77 9.18 -9.69
N SER A 46 19.59 10.14 -9.24
CA SER A 46 20.83 10.52 -9.91
C SER A 46 21.96 10.65 -8.92
N GLU A 47 23.15 10.22 -9.32
CA GLU A 47 24.38 10.35 -8.55
C GLU A 47 25.00 11.74 -8.79
N ILE A 48 25.47 12.38 -7.73
CA ILE A 48 26.11 13.70 -7.79
C ILE A 48 27.59 13.55 -7.57
N PRO A 49 28.40 13.86 -8.61
CA PRO A 49 29.86 13.91 -8.49
C PRO A 49 30.33 15.19 -7.80
N SER A 50 31.48 15.13 -7.15
CA SER A 50 32.13 16.29 -6.56
C SER A 50 32.66 17.24 -7.64
N SER A 51 32.37 18.52 -7.47
CA SER A 51 32.95 19.59 -8.32
C SER A 51 34.34 20.05 -7.87
N ALA A 52 34.87 19.49 -6.78
CA ALA A 52 36.16 19.85 -6.22
C ALA A 52 36.84 18.66 -5.54
N GLU A 53 38.17 18.68 -5.47
CA GLU A 53 38.95 17.73 -4.67
C GLU A 53 39.30 18.32 -3.30
N GLY A 54 39.42 17.46 -2.27
CA GLY A 54 39.78 17.88 -0.91
C GLY A 54 39.22 16.91 0.14
N VAL A 55 38.97 17.42 1.36
CA VAL A 55 38.39 16.65 2.46
C VAL A 55 37.02 17.23 2.79
N LEU A 56 36.02 16.36 2.98
CA LEU A 56 34.66 16.76 3.36
C LEU A 56 34.68 17.30 4.80
N VAL A 57 34.45 18.60 4.96
CA VAL A 57 34.49 19.25 6.28
C VAL A 57 33.16 19.28 6.95
N GLU A 58 32.09 19.51 6.20
CA GLU A 58 30.74 19.67 6.75
C GLU A 58 29.68 19.20 5.78
N ILE A 59 28.69 18.46 6.30
CA ILE A 59 27.47 18.06 5.61
C ILE A 59 26.32 18.91 6.18
N LEU A 60 25.73 19.76 5.34
CA LEU A 60 24.64 20.69 5.74
C LEU A 60 23.25 20.10 5.51
N ALA A 61 23.14 19.08 4.67
CA ALA A 61 21.89 18.45 4.30
C ALA A 61 21.89 16.96 4.70
N LYS A 62 20.86 16.51 5.40
CA LYS A 62 20.74 15.13 5.87
C LYS A 62 20.03 14.24 4.85
N PRO A 63 20.21 12.90 4.91
CA PRO A 63 19.37 11.97 4.14
C PRO A 63 17.87 12.23 4.39
N ASN A 64 17.09 12.23 3.32
CA ASN A 64 15.68 12.58 3.24
C ASN A 64 15.33 14.09 3.30
N ASP A 65 16.28 14.99 3.33
CA ASP A 65 16.00 16.42 3.20
C ASP A 65 15.68 16.79 1.74
N VAL A 66 14.67 17.63 1.55
CA VAL A 66 14.31 18.21 0.24
C VAL A 66 15.02 19.54 0.10
N ILE A 67 15.89 19.65 -0.88
CA ILE A 67 16.75 20.81 -1.10
C ILE A 67 16.51 21.42 -2.46
N GLU A 68 16.33 22.75 -2.50
CA GLU A 68 16.18 23.50 -3.75
C GLU A 68 17.49 23.56 -4.53
N VAL A 69 17.41 23.55 -5.85
CA VAL A 69 18.55 23.72 -6.75
C VAL A 69 19.31 25.02 -6.43
N GLY A 70 20.64 24.92 -6.31
CA GLY A 70 21.53 26.03 -6.00
C GLY A 70 21.79 26.27 -4.50
N LYS A 71 21.12 25.55 -3.58
CA LYS A 71 21.47 25.60 -2.15
C LYS A 71 22.73 24.82 -1.85
N VAL A 72 23.51 25.28 -0.87
CA VAL A 72 24.73 24.61 -0.39
C VAL A 72 24.35 23.36 0.40
N ILE A 73 24.90 22.20 0.02
CA ILE A 73 24.62 20.90 0.63
C ILE A 73 25.80 20.36 1.45
N ALA A 74 27.02 20.72 1.10
CA ALA A 74 28.23 20.34 1.82
C ALA A 74 29.36 21.32 1.59
N ARG A 75 30.45 21.19 2.37
CA ARG A 75 31.69 21.98 2.26
C ARG A 75 32.88 21.07 2.21
N ILE A 76 33.82 21.38 1.27
CA ILE A 76 35.05 20.67 1.06
C ILE A 76 36.21 21.67 1.31
N ASP A 77 37.24 21.23 2.02
CA ASP A 77 38.50 22.00 2.15
C ASP A 77 39.60 21.35 1.32
N ASN A 78 40.16 22.09 0.36
CA ASN A 78 41.19 21.61 -0.55
C ASN A 78 42.63 21.88 -0.04
N GLU A 79 42.81 22.45 1.14
CA GLU A 79 44.13 22.71 1.74
C GLU A 79 44.58 21.66 2.76
N ILE A 80 43.68 20.70 3.11
CA ILE A 80 44.01 19.62 4.03
C ILE A 80 44.60 18.47 3.21
N GLU A 81 45.94 18.29 3.19
CA GLU A 81 46.59 17.09 2.67
C GLU A 81 46.17 15.87 3.50
N SER A 82 45.70 14.81 2.83
CA SER A 82 45.20 13.58 3.44
C SER A 82 46.29 12.88 4.28
N ALA A 83 46.13 12.90 5.60
CA ALA A 83 46.85 11.98 6.46
C ALA A 83 46.23 10.59 6.33
N ALA A 84 46.98 9.63 5.82
CA ALA A 84 46.55 8.24 5.63
C ALA A 84 46.07 7.59 6.93
N PRO A 85 45.00 6.77 6.91
CA PRO A 85 44.49 6.10 8.11
C PRO A 85 45.38 4.94 8.51
N THR A 86 45.94 5.03 9.73
CA THR A 86 46.62 3.91 10.41
C THR A 86 45.56 2.86 10.82
N LYS A 87 45.66 1.67 10.23
CA LYS A 87 44.90 0.48 10.64
C LYS A 87 45.26 0.11 12.08
N ILE A 88 44.25 -0.01 12.96
CA ILE A 88 44.37 -0.77 14.18
C ILE A 88 43.51 -2.03 14.01
N VAL A 89 44.19 -3.14 13.90
CA VAL A 89 43.68 -4.50 13.99
C VAL A 89 43.79 -4.93 15.45
N ASP A 90 42.75 -5.43 16.04
CA ASP A 90 42.78 -6.50 17.05
C ASP A 90 41.36 -7.03 17.25
N LYS A 91 41.11 -8.23 16.86
CA LYS A 91 41.42 -9.59 17.36
C LYS A 91 40.34 -10.12 18.32
N LEU A 92 39.54 -11.02 17.75
CA LEU A 92 39.09 -12.35 18.20
C LEU A 92 39.06 -12.65 19.72
N GLU A 93 37.91 -13.17 20.19
CA GLU A 93 37.78 -14.53 20.74
C GLU A 93 36.30 -14.84 21.09
N LYS A 94 35.71 -15.81 20.38
CA LYS A 94 35.37 -17.22 20.72
C LYS A 94 34.33 -17.43 21.83
N SER A 95 33.27 -18.06 21.37
CA SER A 95 32.30 -18.91 22.10
C SER A 95 32.97 -20.00 22.93
N PRO A 96 32.29 -20.73 23.86
CA PRO A 96 31.26 -21.70 23.45
C PRO A 96 30.16 -22.10 24.48
N THR A 97 29.13 -22.78 23.92
CA THR A 97 28.41 -23.99 24.39
C THR A 97 27.56 -23.97 25.66
N ASP A 98 26.28 -24.21 25.45
CA ASP A 98 25.54 -25.48 25.62
C ASP A 98 24.87 -25.70 26.98
N ASN A 99 23.55 -25.89 26.96
CA ASN A 99 22.82 -27.01 27.54
C ASN A 99 21.33 -26.67 27.77
N SER A 100 20.49 -27.30 27.00
CA SER A 100 19.16 -27.74 27.47
C SER A 100 19.38 -28.93 28.45
N PRO A 101 18.47 -29.30 29.34
CA PRO A 101 17.14 -29.81 28.99
C PRO A 101 16.00 -29.70 30.04
N THR A 102 14.81 -30.05 29.56
CA THR A 102 13.70 -30.81 30.17
C THR A 102 12.77 -30.19 31.21
N ASP A 103 11.51 -30.21 30.78
CA ASP A 103 10.31 -30.81 31.40
C ASP A 103 9.87 -30.32 32.79
N ASP A 104 8.70 -29.79 32.93
CA ASP A 104 7.57 -30.49 33.50
C ASP A 104 6.29 -29.64 33.54
N SER A 105 5.20 -30.31 33.21
CA SER A 105 3.80 -29.93 33.33
C SER A 105 3.41 -29.44 34.73
N THR A 106 2.59 -28.41 34.81
CA THR A 106 1.39 -28.42 35.68
C THR A 106 0.52 -27.19 35.41
N MET A 107 -0.72 -27.42 35.02
CA MET A 107 -1.80 -26.41 35.12
C MET A 107 -2.18 -26.14 36.57
N PRO A 108 -2.58 -24.93 36.91
CA PRO A 108 -3.56 -24.72 37.94
C PRO A 108 -4.79 -23.94 37.45
N ASP A 109 -5.88 -24.58 37.64
CA ASP A 109 -7.20 -24.19 38.12
C ASP A 109 -7.66 -22.71 37.99
N VAL A 110 -8.80 -22.60 37.32
CA VAL A 110 -9.56 -21.38 37.08
C VAL A 110 -10.36 -21.00 38.32
N SER A 111 -9.95 -19.96 39.05
CA SER A 111 -10.81 -19.30 40.02
C SER A 111 -11.32 -17.96 39.45
N LYS A 112 -12.64 -17.88 39.31
CA LYS A 112 -13.40 -16.71 38.91
C LYS A 112 -13.21 -15.53 39.86
N PRO A 113 -12.95 -14.30 39.35
CA PRO A 113 -13.10 -13.11 40.18
C PRO A 113 -14.58 -12.67 40.22
N LYS A 114 -15.06 -12.43 41.45
CA LYS A 114 -16.36 -11.85 41.74
C LYS A 114 -16.45 -10.45 41.13
N ALA A 115 -17.45 -10.23 40.28
CA ALA A 115 -17.79 -8.91 39.76
C ALA A 115 -18.32 -8.03 40.88
N ASN A 116 -17.65 -6.91 41.16
CA ASN A 116 -18.13 -5.83 41.97
C ASN A 116 -19.08 -4.99 41.11
N VAL A 117 -20.39 -5.15 41.31
CA VAL A 117 -21.42 -4.40 40.60
C VAL A 117 -21.54 -3.02 41.22
N GLU A 118 -20.85 -2.03 40.68
CA GLU A 118 -21.14 -0.62 40.95
C GLU A 118 -22.56 -0.32 40.43
N LYS A 119 -23.43 0.13 41.34
CA LYS A 119 -24.83 0.53 41.09
C LYS A 119 -24.83 1.77 40.20
N LYS A 120 -24.99 1.61 38.89
CA LYS A 120 -25.23 2.72 37.96
C LYS A 120 -26.47 3.49 38.41
N LYS A 121 -26.34 4.78 38.69
CA LYS A 121 -27.46 5.68 39.02
C LYS A 121 -28.37 5.80 37.83
N PHE A 122 -29.67 5.54 38.04
CA PHE A 122 -30.66 5.65 36.98
C PHE A 122 -30.99 7.13 36.71
N ILE A 123 -30.69 7.64 35.52
CA ILE A 123 -30.93 9.03 35.09
C ILE A 123 -32.22 9.07 34.28
N SER A 124 -33.14 10.00 34.59
CA SER A 124 -34.43 10.10 33.88
C SER A 124 -34.22 10.76 32.49
N PRO A 125 -35.05 10.38 31.48
CA PRO A 125 -34.96 10.97 30.12
C PRO A 125 -35.10 12.50 30.11
N VAL A 126 -35.85 13.08 31.04
CA VAL A 126 -36.01 14.54 31.16
C VAL A 126 -34.72 15.23 31.62
N VAL A 127 -34.00 14.62 32.58
CA VAL A 127 -32.70 15.11 33.05
C VAL A 127 -31.65 15.01 31.96
N MET A 128 -31.66 13.92 31.21
CA MET A 128 -30.79 13.70 30.05
C MET A 128 -30.97 14.78 28.98
N LYS A 129 -32.24 15.10 28.62
CA LYS A 129 -32.57 16.17 27.65
C LYS A 129 -32.10 17.56 28.07
N ILE A 130 -32.19 17.87 29.40
CA ILE A 130 -31.73 19.16 29.97
C ILE A 130 -30.20 19.21 29.96
N ALA A 131 -29.53 18.12 30.30
CA ALA A 131 -28.08 18.00 30.26
C ALA A 131 -27.50 18.21 28.85
N THR A 132 -28.07 17.53 27.84
CA THR A 132 -27.64 17.68 26.45
C THR A 132 -27.86 19.09 25.94
N LYS A 133 -28.98 19.74 26.27
CA LYS A 133 -29.26 21.14 25.87
C LYS A 133 -28.27 22.16 26.48
N ASN A 134 -27.68 21.85 27.63
CA ASN A 134 -26.74 22.73 28.33
C ASN A 134 -25.29 22.22 28.30
N GLN A 135 -24.95 21.26 27.40
CA GLN A 135 -23.61 20.70 27.17
C GLN A 135 -22.95 20.10 28.45
N ILE A 136 -23.75 19.55 29.34
CA ILE A 136 -23.28 18.86 30.56
C ILE A 136 -22.98 17.40 30.20
N SER A 137 -21.74 16.94 30.47
CA SER A 137 -21.32 15.58 30.19
C SER A 137 -21.96 14.55 31.13
N LEU A 138 -22.04 13.27 30.71
CA LEU A 138 -22.55 12.18 31.59
C LEU A 138 -21.73 12.02 32.86
N ILE A 139 -20.43 12.28 32.80
CA ILE A 139 -19.52 12.20 33.94
C ILE A 139 -19.81 13.32 34.97
N GLU A 140 -20.19 14.51 34.52
CA GLU A 140 -20.60 15.63 35.38
C GLU A 140 -21.98 15.37 35.99
N LEU A 141 -22.90 14.75 35.24
CA LEU A 141 -24.21 14.36 35.74
C LEU A 141 -24.16 13.33 36.85
N GLU A 142 -23.18 12.42 36.86
CA GLU A 142 -22.95 11.44 37.93
C GLU A 142 -22.44 12.10 39.25
N LYS A 143 -21.78 13.25 39.14
CA LYS A 143 -21.25 14.02 40.30
C LYS A 143 -22.32 14.86 40.97
N ILE A 144 -23.46 15.13 40.32
CA ILE A 144 -24.53 15.93 40.93
C ILE A 144 -25.23 15.12 42.05
N PRO A 145 -25.32 15.65 43.29
CA PRO A 145 -26.06 14.99 44.34
C PRO A 145 -27.57 15.03 44.03
N GLY A 146 -28.15 13.84 43.78
CA GLY A 146 -29.60 13.74 43.50
C GLY A 146 -30.47 13.74 44.74
N THR A 147 -31.49 14.60 44.80
CA THR A 147 -32.44 14.69 45.89
C THR A 147 -33.67 13.78 45.74
N GLY A 148 -33.75 13.03 44.61
CA GLY A 148 -34.87 12.13 44.35
C GLY A 148 -34.79 10.77 45.07
N ARG A 149 -35.91 10.03 45.08
CA ARG A 149 -36.03 8.71 45.73
C ARG A 149 -34.95 7.73 45.23
N GLY A 150 -34.09 7.27 46.12
CA GLY A 150 -32.95 6.39 45.81
C GLY A 150 -31.73 7.14 45.23
N GLY A 151 -31.53 8.43 45.54
CA GLY A 151 -30.37 9.21 45.11
C GLY A 151 -30.42 9.64 43.63
N ARG A 152 -31.60 9.64 42.99
CA ARG A 152 -31.77 10.05 41.58
C ARG A 152 -31.65 11.56 41.42
N VAL A 153 -30.98 11.99 40.35
CA VAL A 153 -30.93 13.42 39.96
C VAL A 153 -32.28 13.84 39.42
N THR A 154 -32.89 14.88 40.01
CA THR A 154 -34.16 15.44 39.59
C THR A 154 -33.98 16.66 38.67
N LYS A 155 -35.10 17.09 38.02
CA LYS A 155 -35.10 18.33 37.23
C LYS A 155 -34.65 19.56 38.02
N LYS A 156 -34.97 19.63 39.34
CA LYS A 156 -34.55 20.73 40.21
C LYS A 156 -33.06 20.71 40.45
N ASP A 157 -32.45 19.55 40.64
CA ASP A 157 -31.03 19.39 40.95
C ASP A 157 -30.17 19.84 39.76
N ILE A 158 -30.52 19.45 38.54
CA ILE A 158 -29.78 19.89 37.39
C ILE A 158 -29.94 21.36 37.06
N LEU A 159 -31.12 21.97 37.31
CA LEU A 159 -31.33 23.41 37.12
C LEU A 159 -30.55 24.23 38.15
N LEU A 160 -30.52 23.80 39.41
CA LEU A 160 -29.70 24.43 40.46
C LEU A 160 -28.20 24.32 40.18
N TYR A 161 -27.76 23.21 39.59
CA TYR A 161 -26.38 23.04 39.13
C TYR A 161 -26.02 24.00 38.01
N ILE A 162 -26.93 24.20 37.04
CA ILE A 162 -26.75 25.13 35.92
C ILE A 162 -26.71 26.58 36.43
N ASP A 163 -27.62 26.98 37.32
CA ASP A 163 -27.65 28.34 37.90
C ASP A 163 -26.42 28.65 38.76
N LYS A 164 -25.92 27.65 39.49
CA LYS A 164 -24.68 27.80 40.28
C LYS A 164 -23.44 27.97 39.39
N ASN A 165 -23.41 27.33 38.20
CA ASN A 165 -22.31 27.46 37.25
C ASN A 165 -22.43 28.68 36.33
N LYS A 166 -23.62 29.31 36.20
CA LYS A 166 -23.78 30.56 35.42
C LYS A 166 -23.24 31.81 36.14
N ASN A 167 -23.08 31.77 37.46
CA ASN A 167 -22.55 32.87 38.25
C ASN A 167 -21.04 32.75 38.56
N SER A 168 -20.35 31.81 37.94
CA SER A 168 -18.89 31.70 37.97
C SER A 168 -18.36 32.08 36.58
N GLU A 169 -17.79 33.27 36.45
CA GLU A 169 -16.99 33.65 35.29
C GLU A 169 -15.88 32.62 35.07
N PRO A 170 -15.53 32.30 33.84
CA PRO A 170 -14.44 31.36 33.58
C PRO A 170 -13.10 32.03 33.92
N ILE A 171 -12.64 31.85 35.14
CA ILE A 171 -11.26 32.17 35.50
C ILE A 171 -10.38 31.13 34.81
N PHE A 172 -9.84 31.50 33.63
CA PHE A 172 -8.67 30.82 33.06
C PHE A 172 -7.45 31.15 33.95
N SER A 173 -7.40 30.57 35.14
CA SER A 173 -6.20 30.52 35.92
C SER A 173 -5.33 29.38 35.40
N LYS A 174 -4.20 29.75 34.77
CA LYS A 174 -3.07 28.86 34.57
C LYS A 174 -2.54 28.36 35.90
N SER A 175 -3.17 27.38 36.47
CA SER A 175 -2.63 26.60 37.58
C SER A 175 -1.83 25.46 36.96
N LYS A 176 -0.50 25.55 37.10
CA LYS A 176 0.39 24.40 36.97
C LYS A 176 0.05 23.42 38.10
N ALA A 177 -0.87 22.53 37.85
CA ALA A 177 -0.97 21.27 38.58
C ALA A 177 -0.46 20.18 37.62
N ASN A 178 0.81 19.82 37.84
CA ASN A 178 1.36 18.55 37.39
C ASN A 178 0.60 17.42 38.13
N GLU A 179 -0.59 17.08 37.67
CA GLU A 179 -1.09 15.72 37.80
C GLU A 179 -0.84 15.05 36.47
N SER A 180 0.27 14.36 36.42
CA SER A 180 0.56 13.38 35.39
C SER A 180 -0.57 12.35 35.35
N ILE A 181 -1.57 12.58 34.49
CA ILE A 181 -2.25 11.45 33.87
C ILE A 181 -1.10 10.76 33.11
N GLN A 182 -0.55 9.72 33.72
CA GLN A 182 0.23 8.76 32.99
C GLN A 182 -0.74 8.17 31.95
N GLU A 183 -0.85 8.84 30.78
CA GLU A 183 -1.05 8.10 29.57
C GLU A 183 0.00 7.00 29.64
N SER A 184 -0.45 5.77 29.81
CA SER A 184 0.41 4.62 29.61
C SER A 184 0.91 4.75 28.17
N LYS A 185 2.05 5.43 27.99
CA LYS A 185 2.80 5.39 26.75
C LYS A 185 3.11 3.92 26.57
N VAL A 186 2.29 3.27 25.74
CA VAL A 186 2.72 2.02 25.12
C VAL A 186 4.03 2.40 24.45
N MET A 187 5.15 2.08 25.08
CA MET A 187 6.46 2.32 24.48
C MET A 187 6.49 1.47 23.21
N PRO A 188 6.69 2.07 22.03
CA PRO A 188 6.84 1.26 20.82
C PRO A 188 8.03 0.33 21.05
N MET A 189 7.84 -0.94 20.72
CA MET A 189 8.89 -1.95 20.86
C MET A 189 10.04 -1.66 19.88
N ASN A 190 9.72 -1.04 18.78
CA ASN A 190 10.68 -0.57 17.76
C ASN A 190 10.02 0.52 16.90
N GLU A 191 10.76 1.57 16.57
CA GLU A 191 10.35 2.61 15.61
C GLU A 191 11.29 2.51 14.40
N GLU A 192 10.72 2.32 13.21
CA GLU A 192 11.45 2.24 11.95
C GLU A 192 10.86 3.27 10.99
N GLU A 193 11.72 4.05 10.36
CA GLU A 193 11.30 4.99 9.34
C GLU A 193 11.01 4.27 8.02
N MET A 194 9.92 4.64 7.34
CA MET A 194 9.59 4.07 6.03
C MET A 194 10.68 4.42 5.02
N SER A 195 11.11 3.42 4.24
CA SER A 195 12.01 3.65 3.10
C SER A 195 11.39 4.65 2.09
N HIS A 196 12.24 5.33 1.33
CA HIS A 196 11.81 6.32 0.32
C HIS A 196 10.78 5.73 -0.66
N MET A 197 11.03 4.51 -1.18
CA MET A 197 10.09 3.80 -2.04
C MET A 197 8.75 3.57 -1.33
N ARG A 198 8.76 3.17 -0.05
CA ARG A 198 7.54 2.94 0.72
C ARG A 198 6.76 4.24 0.95
N LYS A 199 7.45 5.38 1.18
CA LYS A 199 6.83 6.70 1.29
C LYS A 199 6.13 7.11 -0.01
N LYS A 200 6.78 6.91 -1.18
CA LYS A 200 6.16 7.16 -2.51
C LYS A 200 4.91 6.29 -2.72
N ILE A 201 4.99 4.98 -2.45
CA ILE A 201 3.84 4.07 -2.56
C ILE A 201 2.70 4.51 -1.64
N SER A 202 3.00 4.84 -0.38
CA SER A 202 2.00 5.30 0.60
C SER A 202 1.26 6.53 0.10
N LYS A 203 1.99 7.55 -0.36
CA LYS A 203 1.39 8.76 -0.94
C LYS A 203 0.50 8.42 -2.13
N HIS A 204 1.01 7.66 -3.11
CA HIS A 204 0.26 7.27 -4.30
C HIS A 204 -1.05 6.51 -3.98
N MET A 205 -1.04 5.63 -2.98
CA MET A 205 -2.26 4.91 -2.55
C MET A 205 -3.27 5.83 -1.87
N VAL A 206 -2.84 6.74 -1.01
CA VAL A 206 -3.72 7.73 -0.37
C VAL A 206 -4.30 8.70 -1.41
N ASP A 207 -3.47 9.19 -2.33
CA ASP A 207 -3.89 10.06 -3.42
C ASP A 207 -4.92 9.36 -4.32
N SER A 208 -4.76 8.07 -4.61
CA SER A 208 -5.73 7.30 -5.38
C SER A 208 -7.09 7.20 -4.68
N LEU A 209 -7.12 6.92 -3.38
CA LEU A 209 -8.36 6.83 -2.61
C LEU A 209 -9.09 8.19 -2.52
N SER A 210 -8.34 9.29 -2.49
CA SER A 210 -8.93 10.64 -2.46
C SER A 210 -9.37 11.13 -3.85
N THR A 211 -8.77 10.60 -4.93
CA THR A 211 -9.04 11.00 -6.31
C THR A 211 -10.22 10.26 -6.90
N SER A 212 -10.27 8.93 -6.76
CA SER A 212 -11.26 8.08 -7.41
C SER A 212 -12.37 7.63 -6.46
N ALA A 213 -13.62 7.66 -6.91
CA ALA A 213 -14.76 7.11 -6.19
C ALA A 213 -14.82 5.59 -6.40
N HIS A 214 -14.09 4.83 -5.58
CA HIS A 214 -13.94 3.39 -5.71
C HIS A 214 -15.25 2.63 -5.46
N VAL A 215 -15.68 1.84 -6.44
CA VAL A 215 -16.77 0.86 -6.31
C VAL A 215 -16.27 -0.48 -6.78
N TYR A 216 -16.77 -1.56 -6.19
CA TYR A 216 -16.36 -2.93 -6.50
C TYR A 216 -17.54 -3.78 -6.89
N VAL A 217 -17.35 -4.56 -7.95
CA VAL A 217 -18.25 -5.66 -8.34
C VAL A 217 -17.47 -6.96 -8.43
N MET A 218 -18.10 -8.07 -8.08
CA MET A 218 -17.43 -9.37 -8.01
C MET A 218 -18.24 -10.42 -8.75
N THR A 219 -17.54 -11.38 -9.38
CA THR A 219 -18.16 -12.53 -10.03
C THR A 219 -17.31 -13.77 -9.89
N GLU A 220 -17.92 -14.94 -9.89
CA GLU A 220 -17.21 -16.21 -9.97
C GLU A 220 -17.10 -16.68 -11.42
N VAL A 221 -15.94 -17.24 -11.77
CA VAL A 221 -15.60 -17.74 -13.10
C VAL A 221 -15.25 -19.22 -13.01
N ASP A 222 -15.79 -20.04 -13.90
CA ASP A 222 -15.40 -21.44 -14.06
C ASP A 222 -14.12 -21.56 -14.90
N MET A 223 -13.02 -21.83 -14.22
CA MET A 223 -11.70 -22.02 -14.83
C MET A 223 -11.40 -23.47 -15.18
N SER A 224 -12.34 -24.40 -15.03
CA SER A 224 -12.07 -25.85 -15.15
C SER A 224 -11.46 -26.22 -16.49
N ARG A 225 -11.95 -25.65 -17.61
CA ARG A 225 -11.41 -25.90 -18.95
C ARG A 225 -9.97 -25.39 -19.09
N ILE A 226 -9.68 -24.21 -18.57
CA ILE A 226 -8.35 -23.62 -18.62
C ILE A 226 -7.40 -24.40 -17.70
N VAL A 227 -7.84 -24.82 -16.51
CA VAL A 227 -7.04 -25.64 -15.59
C VAL A 227 -6.67 -26.98 -16.22
N GLU A 228 -7.62 -27.65 -16.85
CA GLU A 228 -7.39 -28.90 -17.57
C GLU A 228 -6.40 -28.68 -18.75
N PHE A 229 -6.64 -27.64 -19.56
CA PHE A 229 -5.76 -27.29 -20.68
C PHE A 229 -4.32 -27.04 -20.24
N VAL A 230 -4.11 -26.26 -19.16
CA VAL A 230 -2.77 -25.99 -18.61
C VAL A 230 -2.13 -27.29 -18.15
N SER A 231 -2.86 -28.16 -17.43
CA SER A 231 -2.35 -29.43 -16.93
C SER A 231 -1.92 -30.39 -18.07
N LEU A 232 -2.70 -30.46 -19.16
CA LEU A 232 -2.39 -31.31 -20.31
C LEU A 232 -1.21 -30.80 -21.14
N ASN A 233 -0.99 -29.49 -21.18
CA ASN A 233 0.03 -28.87 -22.05
C ASN A 233 1.28 -28.40 -21.29
N GLU A 234 1.35 -28.54 -19.98
CA GLU A 234 2.45 -28.01 -19.15
C GLU A 234 3.83 -28.51 -19.62
N VAL A 235 3.97 -29.80 -19.83
CA VAL A 235 5.25 -30.43 -20.23
C VAL A 235 5.67 -29.98 -21.63
N PHE A 236 4.73 -29.97 -22.57
CA PHE A 236 4.96 -29.55 -23.95
C PHE A 236 5.40 -28.09 -24.00
N PHE A 237 4.63 -27.20 -23.36
CA PHE A 237 4.90 -25.78 -23.30
C PHE A 237 6.25 -25.46 -22.64
N LYS A 238 6.56 -26.13 -21.52
CA LYS A 238 7.84 -25.98 -20.83
C LYS A 238 9.04 -26.38 -21.70
N ASN A 239 8.90 -27.44 -22.52
CA ASN A 239 9.95 -27.85 -23.43
C ASN A 239 10.17 -26.84 -24.57
N GLN A 240 9.12 -26.17 -25.04
CA GLN A 240 9.21 -25.15 -26.08
C GLN A 240 9.69 -23.82 -25.61
N GLU A 241 9.14 -23.33 -24.48
CA GLU A 241 9.32 -21.94 -24.02
C GLU A 241 10.28 -21.82 -22.81
N SER A 242 10.73 -22.96 -22.23
CA SER A 242 11.65 -23.01 -21.07
C SER A 242 11.10 -22.46 -19.76
N TYR A 243 9.80 -22.17 -19.66
CA TYR A 243 9.09 -21.78 -18.42
C TYR A 243 7.70 -22.42 -18.37
N ASN A 244 7.08 -22.41 -17.19
CA ASN A 244 5.77 -23.06 -16.99
C ASN A 244 4.63 -22.21 -17.56
N LEU A 245 3.65 -22.84 -18.19
CA LEU A 245 2.39 -22.21 -18.56
C LEU A 245 1.59 -21.86 -17.28
N THR A 246 1.17 -20.61 -17.16
CA THR A 246 0.42 -20.11 -16.00
C THR A 246 -0.97 -19.60 -16.42
N TYR A 247 -1.84 -19.32 -15.44
CA TYR A 247 -3.21 -18.84 -15.70
C TYR A 247 -3.25 -17.34 -16.07
N THR A 248 -2.24 -16.56 -15.67
CA THR A 248 -2.20 -15.11 -15.88
C THR A 248 -2.33 -14.68 -17.35
N PRO A 249 -1.66 -15.29 -18.32
CA PRO A 249 -1.82 -14.93 -19.75
C PRO A 249 -3.27 -15.05 -20.25
N PHE A 250 -4.03 -16.06 -19.80
CA PHE A 250 -5.44 -16.22 -20.17
C PHE A 250 -6.29 -15.07 -19.64
N ILE A 251 -6.03 -14.66 -18.39
CA ILE A 251 -6.75 -13.56 -17.74
C ILE A 251 -6.43 -12.23 -18.42
N VAL A 252 -5.14 -11.98 -18.71
CA VAL A 252 -4.70 -10.76 -19.40
C VAL A 252 -5.32 -10.69 -20.79
N LYS A 253 -5.33 -11.80 -21.56
CA LYS A 253 -5.96 -11.86 -22.89
C LYS A 253 -7.46 -11.58 -22.80
N ALA A 254 -8.19 -12.25 -21.90
CA ALA A 254 -9.63 -12.05 -21.73
C ALA A 254 -9.98 -10.61 -21.30
N THR A 255 -9.10 -9.99 -20.50
CA THR A 255 -9.25 -8.59 -20.07
C THR A 255 -8.98 -7.63 -21.25
N ALA A 256 -7.93 -7.86 -22.05
CA ALA A 256 -7.64 -7.04 -23.23
C ALA A 256 -8.79 -7.07 -24.25
N GLU A 257 -9.37 -8.25 -24.50
CA GLU A 257 -10.54 -8.40 -25.35
C GLU A 257 -11.79 -7.67 -24.81
N ALA A 258 -11.97 -7.65 -23.47
CA ALA A 258 -13.05 -6.89 -22.85
C ALA A 258 -12.79 -5.38 -22.96
N LEU A 259 -11.56 -4.90 -22.70
CA LEU A 259 -11.19 -3.48 -22.82
C LEU A 259 -11.44 -2.92 -24.23
N SER A 260 -11.23 -3.73 -25.26
CA SER A 260 -11.53 -3.34 -26.65
C SER A 260 -13.02 -3.07 -26.89
N LYS A 261 -13.92 -3.70 -26.12
CA LYS A 261 -15.38 -3.52 -26.20
C LYS A 261 -15.90 -2.41 -25.30
N PHE A 262 -15.15 -2.08 -24.23
CA PHE A 262 -15.53 -1.10 -23.22
C PHE A 262 -14.52 0.05 -23.13
N PRO A 263 -14.52 1.00 -24.08
CA PRO A 263 -13.47 2.03 -24.18
C PRO A 263 -13.40 2.97 -22.97
N LYS A 264 -14.47 3.13 -22.20
CA LYS A 264 -14.44 3.92 -20.96
C LYS A 264 -13.59 3.25 -19.88
N MET A 265 -13.51 1.92 -19.85
CA MET A 265 -12.60 1.18 -18.96
C MET A 265 -11.13 1.35 -19.35
N ASN A 266 -10.86 1.73 -20.61
CA ASN A 266 -9.52 2.03 -21.14
C ASN A 266 -9.33 3.55 -21.26
N ALA A 267 -9.69 4.30 -20.22
CA ALA A 267 -9.61 5.76 -20.17
C ALA A 267 -8.95 6.24 -18.87
N SER A 268 -8.67 7.53 -18.79
CA SER A 268 -8.29 8.25 -17.57
C SER A 268 -9.13 9.50 -17.40
N VAL A 269 -9.18 10.03 -16.16
CA VAL A 269 -9.94 11.22 -15.81
C VAL A 269 -8.97 12.30 -15.32
N GLU A 270 -8.89 13.42 -16.03
CA GLU A 270 -8.11 14.60 -15.66
C GLU A 270 -9.05 15.80 -15.41
N GLY A 271 -9.26 16.13 -14.14
CA GLY A 271 -10.23 17.14 -13.75
C GLY A 271 -11.65 16.77 -14.21
N SER A 272 -12.18 17.50 -15.19
CA SER A 272 -13.48 17.25 -15.83
C SER A 272 -13.38 16.61 -17.22
N LYS A 273 -12.17 16.22 -17.65
CA LYS A 273 -11.94 15.65 -18.98
C LYS A 273 -11.76 14.15 -18.90
N ILE A 274 -12.33 13.42 -19.86
CA ILE A 274 -12.13 11.99 -20.06
C ILE A 274 -11.15 11.83 -21.21
N ILE A 275 -10.06 11.10 -20.98
CA ILE A 275 -9.04 10.80 -21.97
C ILE A 275 -9.14 9.34 -22.34
N TYR A 276 -9.60 9.04 -23.55
CA TYR A 276 -9.68 7.69 -24.09
C TYR A 276 -8.32 7.28 -24.66
N HIS A 277 -7.79 6.15 -24.21
CA HIS A 277 -6.53 5.63 -24.70
C HIS A 277 -6.77 4.77 -25.95
N LYS A 278 -5.92 4.97 -26.98
CA LYS A 278 -5.99 4.19 -28.22
C LYS A 278 -5.48 2.77 -27.98
N ASN A 279 -4.35 2.65 -27.30
CA ASN A 279 -3.70 1.38 -27.05
C ASN A 279 -4.17 0.82 -25.69
N ILE A 280 -4.21 -0.50 -25.59
CA ILE A 280 -4.53 -1.21 -24.36
C ILE A 280 -3.22 -1.61 -23.69
N ASN A 281 -2.87 -0.92 -22.62
CA ASN A 281 -1.67 -1.19 -21.84
C ASN A 281 -2.06 -1.69 -20.45
N ILE A 282 -1.78 -2.96 -20.17
CA ILE A 282 -2.20 -3.59 -18.90
C ILE A 282 -1.05 -3.58 -17.90
N GLY A 283 -1.21 -2.82 -16.82
CA GLY A 283 -0.31 -2.85 -15.67
C GLY A 283 -0.48 -4.16 -14.90
N LEU A 284 0.57 -4.94 -14.77
CA LEU A 284 0.56 -6.21 -14.05
C LEU A 284 1.26 -6.06 -12.70
N ALA A 285 0.50 -6.18 -11.60
CA ALA A 285 1.07 -6.09 -10.26
C ALA A 285 1.97 -7.30 -9.96
N VAL A 286 3.26 -7.05 -9.70
CA VAL A 286 4.26 -8.06 -9.37
C VAL A 286 4.83 -7.79 -7.98
N SER A 287 4.78 -8.80 -7.11
CA SER A 287 5.40 -8.74 -5.78
C SER A 287 6.91 -8.91 -5.89
N ILE A 288 7.65 -7.99 -5.26
CA ILE A 288 9.10 -8.00 -5.14
C ILE A 288 9.51 -7.95 -3.66
N LYS A 289 10.78 -8.16 -3.34
CA LYS A 289 11.26 -8.16 -1.95
C LYS A 289 10.97 -6.84 -1.19
N GLN A 290 11.03 -5.72 -1.89
CA GLN A 290 10.86 -4.37 -1.31
C GLN A 290 9.41 -3.86 -1.34
N GLY A 291 8.47 -4.61 -1.96
CA GLY A 291 7.07 -4.19 -2.08
C GLY A 291 6.36 -4.74 -3.30
N LEU A 292 5.63 -3.87 -4.00
CA LEU A 292 4.88 -4.18 -5.20
C LEU A 292 5.24 -3.19 -6.30
N VAL A 293 5.48 -3.68 -7.50
CA VAL A 293 5.64 -2.85 -8.71
C VAL A 293 4.58 -3.22 -9.74
N VAL A 294 4.21 -2.28 -10.60
CA VAL A 294 3.14 -2.47 -11.60
C VAL A 294 3.68 -2.12 -12.99
N PRO A 295 4.57 -2.94 -13.56
CA PRO A 295 5.02 -2.74 -14.93
C PRO A 295 3.89 -2.91 -15.94
N SER A 296 4.01 -2.22 -17.07
CA SER A 296 3.00 -2.14 -18.13
C SER A 296 3.29 -3.10 -19.30
N LEU A 297 2.35 -4.00 -19.60
CA LEU A 297 2.32 -4.73 -20.85
C LEU A 297 1.71 -3.83 -21.92
N THR A 298 2.51 -3.37 -22.85
CA THR A 298 2.07 -2.44 -23.89
C THR A 298 1.41 -3.15 -25.07
N ASN A 299 0.48 -2.47 -25.75
CA ASN A 299 -0.18 -2.92 -27.01
C ASN A 299 -0.78 -4.33 -26.88
N CYS A 300 -1.56 -4.54 -25.83
CA CYS A 300 -2.18 -5.84 -25.56
C CYS A 300 -3.17 -6.25 -26.66
N GLU A 301 -3.78 -5.30 -27.36
CA GLU A 301 -4.69 -5.52 -28.50
C GLU A 301 -4.02 -6.19 -29.70
N GLU A 302 -2.71 -6.06 -29.85
CA GLU A 302 -1.94 -6.61 -30.98
C GLU A 302 -1.34 -7.99 -30.68
N LYS A 303 -1.36 -8.44 -29.42
CA LYS A 303 -0.69 -9.66 -29.00
C LYS A 303 -1.55 -10.90 -29.22
N ASN A 304 -0.93 -11.95 -29.79
CA ASN A 304 -1.49 -13.30 -29.73
C ASN A 304 -1.23 -13.93 -28.36
N PHE A 305 -1.80 -15.10 -28.10
CA PHE A 305 -1.70 -15.76 -26.80
C PHE A 305 -0.25 -16.07 -26.39
N LEU A 306 0.56 -16.58 -27.30
CA LEU A 306 1.96 -16.86 -27.02
C LEU A 306 2.75 -15.58 -26.70
N GLY A 307 2.41 -14.46 -27.36
CA GLY A 307 2.94 -13.13 -27.04
C GLY A 307 2.59 -12.70 -25.63
N PHE A 308 1.36 -12.97 -25.15
CA PHE A 308 1.00 -12.74 -23.75
C PHE A 308 1.81 -13.63 -22.80
N CYS A 309 1.96 -14.92 -23.11
CA CYS A 309 2.76 -15.83 -22.27
C CYS A 309 4.19 -15.33 -22.10
N ARG A 310 4.85 -14.95 -23.19
CA ARG A 310 6.22 -14.43 -23.19
C ARG A 310 6.32 -13.09 -22.46
N SER A 311 5.43 -12.14 -22.75
CA SER A 311 5.44 -10.82 -22.12
C SER A 311 5.18 -10.88 -20.61
N VAL A 312 4.21 -11.71 -20.16
CA VAL A 312 3.92 -11.89 -18.73
C VAL A 312 5.10 -12.54 -18.00
N ASN A 313 5.73 -13.57 -18.61
CA ASN A 313 6.89 -14.23 -18.02
C ASN A 313 8.09 -13.28 -17.93
N ASP A 314 8.38 -12.53 -18.99
CA ASP A 314 9.48 -11.57 -19.06
C ASP A 314 9.35 -10.49 -17.98
N ILE A 315 8.21 -9.77 -17.97
CA ILE A 315 7.93 -8.73 -17.00
C ILE A 315 8.01 -9.25 -15.56
N ALA A 316 7.41 -10.43 -15.28
CA ALA A 316 7.43 -10.99 -13.94
C ALA A 316 8.84 -11.40 -13.49
N SER A 317 9.67 -11.91 -14.40
CA SER A 317 11.05 -12.31 -14.12
C SER A 317 11.95 -11.09 -13.87
N ARG A 318 11.95 -10.11 -14.77
CA ARG A 318 12.75 -8.88 -14.64
C ARG A 318 12.32 -8.04 -13.44
N SER A 319 11.02 -7.99 -13.13
CA SER A 319 10.54 -7.32 -11.90
C SER A 319 11.16 -7.91 -10.63
N ARG A 320 11.22 -9.25 -10.53
CA ARG A 320 11.81 -9.92 -9.35
C ARG A 320 13.31 -9.78 -9.26
N GLN A 321 13.99 -9.58 -10.40
CA GLN A 321 15.42 -9.34 -10.52
C GLN A 321 15.80 -7.86 -10.30
N GLY A 322 14.79 -6.95 -10.31
CA GLY A 322 15.01 -5.50 -10.21
C GLY A 322 15.49 -4.85 -11.51
N GLU A 323 15.21 -5.50 -12.65
CA GLU A 323 15.68 -5.08 -13.99
C GLU A 323 14.60 -4.32 -14.80
N ILE A 324 13.51 -3.90 -14.16
CA ILE A 324 12.45 -3.10 -14.80
C ILE A 324 12.86 -1.64 -14.82
N GLY A 325 12.86 -1.06 -16.02
CA GLY A 325 13.14 0.36 -16.20
C GLY A 325 11.98 1.26 -15.74
N PRO A 326 12.27 2.54 -15.40
CA PRO A 326 11.24 3.51 -14.99
C PRO A 326 10.14 3.71 -16.04
N ASP A 327 10.49 3.66 -17.33
CA ASP A 327 9.54 3.83 -18.43
C ASP A 327 8.51 2.69 -18.50
N GLU A 328 8.91 1.47 -18.08
CA GLU A 328 8.02 0.30 -18.05
C GLU A 328 7.04 0.32 -16.85
N LEU A 329 7.31 1.15 -15.84
CA LEU A 329 6.43 1.36 -14.67
C LEU A 329 5.34 2.40 -14.92
N SER A 330 5.30 2.98 -16.11
CA SER A 330 4.35 4.03 -16.50
C SER A 330 3.52 3.61 -17.72
N GLY A 331 2.48 4.41 -18.04
CA GLY A 331 1.71 4.25 -19.28
C GLY A 331 0.70 3.10 -19.28
N SER A 332 0.43 2.45 -18.14
CA SER A 332 -0.70 1.51 -18.04
C SER A 332 -2.03 2.25 -18.15
N THR A 333 -3.00 1.65 -18.85
CA THR A 333 -4.35 2.18 -19.03
C THR A 333 -5.40 1.42 -18.22
N PHE A 334 -5.05 0.22 -17.77
CA PHE A 334 -5.82 -0.64 -16.87
C PHE A 334 -4.86 -1.49 -16.04
N SER A 335 -5.24 -1.93 -14.86
CA SER A 335 -4.35 -2.72 -14.01
C SER A 335 -4.94 -4.08 -13.63
N ILE A 336 -4.08 -5.10 -13.49
CA ILE A 336 -4.43 -6.42 -12.98
C ILE A 336 -3.55 -6.73 -11.76
N THR A 337 -4.16 -7.15 -10.67
CA THR A 337 -3.45 -7.66 -9.49
C THR A 337 -3.91 -9.07 -9.16
N ASN A 338 -2.96 -9.98 -8.95
CA ASN A 338 -3.23 -11.37 -8.64
C ASN A 338 -2.83 -11.70 -7.21
N PHE A 339 -3.80 -11.72 -6.31
CA PHE A 339 -3.63 -12.15 -4.92
C PHE A 339 -3.92 -13.65 -4.72
N GLY A 340 -4.42 -14.33 -5.75
CA GLY A 340 -4.63 -15.76 -5.73
C GLY A 340 -3.35 -16.58 -5.56
N ILE A 341 -2.21 -16.05 -5.96
CA ILE A 341 -0.89 -16.66 -5.72
C ILE A 341 -0.56 -16.83 -4.23
N PHE A 342 -1.20 -16.05 -3.35
CA PHE A 342 -1.09 -16.13 -1.90
C PHE A 342 -2.22 -16.97 -1.26
N GLY A 343 -3.06 -17.63 -2.07
CA GLY A 343 -4.20 -18.43 -1.61
C GLY A 343 -5.44 -17.61 -1.24
N VAL A 344 -5.44 -16.29 -1.47
CA VAL A 344 -6.58 -15.41 -1.16
C VAL A 344 -7.61 -15.47 -2.29
N THR A 345 -8.88 -15.68 -1.93
CA THR A 345 -9.97 -15.85 -2.92
C THR A 345 -10.59 -14.52 -3.36
N THR A 346 -10.60 -13.52 -2.51
CA THR A 346 -11.29 -12.25 -2.77
C THR A 346 -10.51 -11.11 -2.11
N GLY A 347 -10.39 -9.99 -2.81
CA GLY A 347 -9.75 -8.78 -2.31
C GLY A 347 -10.30 -7.55 -3.04
N THR A 348 -10.16 -6.37 -2.45
CA THR A 348 -10.60 -5.09 -3.02
C THR A 348 -9.36 -4.21 -3.27
N PRO A 349 -8.74 -4.31 -4.47
CA PRO A 349 -7.52 -3.58 -4.77
C PRO A 349 -7.79 -2.09 -4.98
N ILE A 350 -6.84 -1.25 -4.57
CA ILE A 350 -6.88 0.19 -4.84
C ILE A 350 -6.51 0.42 -6.31
N ILE A 351 -7.22 1.34 -6.98
CA ILE A 351 -6.95 1.70 -8.38
C ILE A 351 -5.56 2.32 -8.49
N ASN A 352 -4.78 1.86 -9.47
CA ASN A 352 -3.48 2.43 -9.79
C ASN A 352 -3.67 3.64 -10.70
N GLN A 353 -3.50 4.85 -10.15
CA GLN A 353 -3.66 6.09 -10.93
C GLN A 353 -2.66 6.16 -12.10
N PRO A 354 -3.02 6.71 -13.28
CA PRO A 354 -4.29 7.42 -13.61
C PRO A 354 -5.41 6.52 -14.14
N ASN A 355 -5.31 5.20 -14.00
CA ASN A 355 -6.32 4.26 -14.50
C ASN A 355 -7.68 4.50 -13.84
N VAL A 356 -8.75 4.13 -14.53
CA VAL A 356 -10.11 4.15 -13.99
C VAL A 356 -10.58 2.80 -13.48
N GLY A 357 -9.79 1.73 -13.69
CA GLY A 357 -10.15 0.39 -13.30
C GLY A 357 -8.97 -0.50 -12.93
N ILE A 358 -9.25 -1.47 -12.06
CA ILE A 358 -8.32 -2.52 -11.64
C ILE A 358 -9.05 -3.85 -11.48
N LEU A 359 -8.47 -4.92 -12.03
CA LEU A 359 -8.98 -6.28 -11.88
C LEU A 359 -8.19 -7.03 -10.81
N GLY A 360 -8.87 -7.45 -9.76
CA GLY A 360 -8.35 -8.35 -8.74
C GLY A 360 -8.65 -9.81 -9.09
N VAL A 361 -7.64 -10.67 -9.05
CA VAL A 361 -7.71 -12.08 -9.37
C VAL A 361 -7.50 -12.92 -8.13
N GLY A 362 -8.50 -13.72 -7.76
CA GLY A 362 -8.46 -14.62 -6.63
C GLY A 362 -7.85 -15.97 -6.92
N ALA A 363 -7.65 -16.77 -5.87
CA ALA A 363 -7.18 -18.13 -5.98
C ALA A 363 -8.20 -19.03 -6.67
N ILE A 364 -7.73 -19.91 -7.55
CA ILE A 364 -8.54 -20.98 -8.14
C ILE A 364 -8.73 -22.09 -7.08
N GLN A 365 -9.99 -22.39 -6.76
CA GLN A 365 -10.34 -23.41 -5.77
C GLN A 365 -11.38 -24.37 -6.32
N LYS A 366 -11.28 -25.65 -5.96
CA LYS A 366 -12.34 -26.62 -6.26
C LYS A 366 -13.55 -26.36 -5.39
N LYS A 367 -14.71 -26.12 -6.05
CA LYS A 367 -15.99 -25.89 -5.37
C LYS A 367 -17.06 -26.81 -5.93
N PRO A 368 -18.03 -27.28 -5.10
CA PRO A 368 -19.25 -27.90 -5.59
C PRO A 368 -20.13 -26.79 -6.20
N VAL A 369 -20.55 -26.99 -7.45
CA VAL A 369 -21.44 -26.06 -8.16
C VAL A 369 -22.59 -26.82 -8.79
N VAL A 370 -23.69 -26.14 -9.02
CA VAL A 370 -24.80 -26.68 -9.80
C VAL A 370 -24.39 -26.64 -11.27
N VAL A 371 -24.44 -27.79 -11.93
CA VAL A 371 -24.25 -27.93 -13.37
C VAL A 371 -25.61 -28.22 -13.99
N GLU A 372 -26.06 -27.34 -14.86
CA GLU A 372 -27.31 -27.49 -15.61
C GLU A 372 -27.02 -28.17 -16.94
N ASP A 373 -27.67 -29.27 -17.21
CA ASP A 373 -27.62 -29.96 -18.48
C ASP A 373 -29.05 -30.26 -19.01
N LYS A 374 -29.12 -30.90 -20.19
CA LYS A 374 -30.40 -31.27 -20.83
C LYS A 374 -31.23 -32.26 -19.99
N ASN A 375 -30.64 -32.94 -19.02
CA ASN A 375 -31.24 -33.95 -18.18
C ASN A 375 -31.63 -33.39 -16.78
N GLY A 376 -31.33 -32.12 -16.51
CA GLY A 376 -31.62 -31.43 -15.25
C GLY A 376 -30.37 -30.94 -14.51
N ASN A 377 -30.52 -30.59 -13.25
CA ASN A 377 -29.46 -30.05 -12.44
C ASN A 377 -28.71 -31.15 -11.70
N SER A 378 -27.38 -31.11 -11.76
CA SER A 378 -26.47 -32.00 -11.02
C SER A 378 -25.44 -31.18 -10.22
N ILE A 379 -24.83 -31.81 -9.22
CA ILE A 379 -23.72 -31.18 -8.49
C ILE A 379 -22.42 -31.66 -9.11
N GLY A 380 -21.64 -30.71 -9.62
CA GLY A 380 -20.32 -30.95 -10.17
C GLY A 380 -19.22 -30.28 -9.34
N ILE A 381 -18.01 -30.81 -9.40
CA ILE A 381 -16.82 -30.14 -8.83
C ILE A 381 -16.19 -29.34 -9.97
N ARG A 382 -16.03 -28.01 -9.75
CA ARG A 382 -15.42 -27.10 -10.70
C ARG A 382 -14.27 -26.34 -10.05
N SER A 383 -13.32 -25.93 -10.89
CA SER A 383 -12.23 -25.04 -10.48
C SER A 383 -12.71 -23.59 -10.61
N MET A 384 -13.15 -23.01 -9.50
CA MET A 384 -13.76 -21.68 -9.47
C MET A 384 -12.74 -20.63 -9.06
N MET A 385 -12.81 -19.46 -9.69
CA MET A 385 -12.00 -18.29 -9.40
C MET A 385 -12.90 -17.08 -9.21
N THR A 386 -12.64 -16.25 -8.20
CA THR A 386 -13.34 -14.98 -8.05
C THR A 386 -12.57 -13.87 -8.74
N LEU A 387 -13.25 -13.10 -9.57
CA LEU A 387 -12.77 -11.83 -10.08
C LEU A 387 -13.42 -10.69 -9.30
N THR A 388 -12.63 -9.68 -8.97
CA THR A 388 -13.07 -8.42 -8.37
C THR A 388 -12.67 -7.27 -9.28
N LEU A 389 -13.62 -6.52 -9.79
CA LEU A 389 -13.38 -5.29 -10.53
C LEU A 389 -13.57 -4.10 -9.60
N GLY A 390 -12.51 -3.33 -9.38
CA GLY A 390 -12.58 -1.99 -8.81
C GLY A 390 -12.60 -0.95 -9.92
N PHE A 391 -13.50 0.03 -9.85
CA PHE A 391 -13.61 1.08 -10.86
C PHE A 391 -13.98 2.43 -10.25
N ASP A 392 -13.66 3.50 -10.99
CA ASP A 392 -13.96 4.87 -10.60
C ASP A 392 -15.39 5.26 -11.00
N HIS A 393 -16.28 5.36 -10.00
CA HIS A 393 -17.69 5.66 -10.22
C HIS A 393 -17.96 7.08 -10.71
N ARG A 394 -16.93 7.94 -10.80
CA ARG A 394 -17.06 9.24 -11.47
C ARG A 394 -17.23 9.10 -12.99
N LEU A 395 -16.72 7.98 -13.57
CA LEU A 395 -16.76 7.70 -15.00
C LEU A 395 -17.61 6.48 -15.35
N ILE A 396 -17.51 5.42 -14.58
CA ILE A 396 -18.14 4.12 -14.81
C ILE A 396 -19.30 3.95 -13.86
N ASP A 397 -20.48 3.62 -14.35
CA ASP A 397 -21.61 3.25 -13.52
C ASP A 397 -21.65 1.75 -13.18
N GLY A 398 -22.56 1.38 -12.27
CA GLY A 398 -22.66 -0.01 -11.80
C GLY A 398 -23.09 -0.99 -12.89
N ALA A 399 -23.86 -0.56 -13.89
CA ALA A 399 -24.31 -1.39 -15.00
C ALA A 399 -23.11 -1.68 -15.94
N GLU A 400 -22.40 -0.64 -16.36
CA GLU A 400 -21.25 -0.75 -17.26
C GLU A 400 -20.09 -1.55 -16.61
N GLY A 401 -19.81 -1.32 -15.30
CA GLY A 401 -18.84 -2.13 -14.54
C GLY A 401 -19.22 -3.60 -14.45
N SER A 402 -20.53 -3.89 -14.26
CA SER A 402 -21.01 -5.26 -14.22
C SER A 402 -20.96 -5.95 -15.59
N GLU A 403 -21.31 -5.28 -16.67
CA GLU A 403 -21.20 -5.79 -18.04
C GLU A 403 -19.75 -6.07 -18.42
N PHE A 404 -18.82 -5.21 -18.03
CA PHE A 404 -17.41 -5.39 -18.27
C PHE A 404 -16.84 -6.65 -17.59
N ILE A 405 -17.08 -6.84 -16.28
CA ILE A 405 -16.57 -8.02 -15.57
C ILE A 405 -17.22 -9.31 -16.09
N ILE A 406 -18.51 -9.28 -16.47
CA ILE A 406 -19.20 -10.42 -17.12
C ILE A 406 -18.61 -10.70 -18.51
N SER A 407 -18.21 -9.66 -19.26
CA SER A 407 -17.49 -9.86 -20.53
C SER A 407 -16.16 -10.61 -20.33
N ILE A 408 -15.39 -10.25 -19.27
CA ILE A 408 -14.15 -10.98 -18.92
C ILE A 408 -14.46 -12.43 -18.55
N LYS A 409 -15.47 -12.65 -17.68
CA LYS A 409 -15.95 -13.99 -17.32
C LYS A 409 -16.27 -14.81 -18.56
N THR A 410 -17.12 -14.30 -19.44
CA THR A 410 -17.54 -14.97 -20.66
C THR A 410 -16.35 -15.29 -21.56
N ASN A 411 -15.43 -14.33 -21.76
CA ASN A 411 -14.22 -14.55 -22.55
C ASN A 411 -13.36 -15.69 -21.98
N LEU A 412 -13.25 -15.83 -20.66
CA LEU A 412 -12.50 -16.92 -20.02
C LEU A 412 -13.21 -18.28 -20.17
N GLU A 413 -14.51 -18.33 -19.87
CA GLU A 413 -15.29 -19.57 -19.89
C GLU A 413 -15.51 -20.14 -21.31
N THR A 414 -15.55 -19.26 -22.33
CA THR A 414 -15.77 -19.64 -23.73
C THR A 414 -14.53 -19.61 -24.61
N MET A 415 -13.35 -19.32 -24.03
CA MET A 415 -12.09 -19.19 -24.77
C MET A 415 -11.82 -20.44 -25.64
N ASN A 416 -11.49 -20.21 -26.93
CA ASN A 416 -11.05 -21.30 -27.81
C ASN A 416 -9.60 -21.67 -27.47
N LEU A 417 -9.43 -22.78 -26.75
CA LEU A 417 -8.13 -23.23 -26.24
C LEU A 417 -7.28 -23.94 -27.33
N GLU A 418 -7.90 -24.50 -28.38
CA GLU A 418 -7.19 -25.20 -29.47
C GLU A 418 -6.31 -24.25 -30.29
N LEU A 419 -6.64 -22.96 -30.32
CA LEU A 419 -5.92 -21.94 -31.08
C LEU A 419 -4.89 -21.17 -30.23
N GLN A 420 -4.62 -21.60 -29.01
CA GLN A 420 -3.77 -20.82 -28.10
C GLN A 420 -2.29 -21.26 -28.13
N LEU A 421 -1.95 -22.48 -28.52
CA LEU A 421 -0.56 -22.99 -28.52
C LEU A 421 -0.12 -23.40 -29.92
#